data_6a2da4b44c8c38ec51a02e0e9647fc81
#
_entry.id   6a2da4b44c8c38ec51a02e0e9647fc81
#
_cell.length_a   1.000
_cell.length_b   1.000
_cell.length_c   1.000
_cell.angle_alpha   90.00
_cell.angle_beta   90.00
_cell.angle_gamma   90.00
#
_symmetry.space_group_name_H-M   'P 1'
#
loop_
_entity.id
_entity.type
_entity.pdbx_description
1 polymer ?
#
loop_
_entity_poly.entity_id
_entity_poly.type
_entity_poly.pdbx_seq_one_letter_code
_entity_poly.pdbx_strand_id
1 'polypeptide(L)'
;AALGARSNPAFAYNMMLFAFAFSQALEMQVLPLLSMNGIYLTFIGCFLVTLGFLNWVPAYANPAPSETLQPNGTQDPIKPLAVYLPWLGLTAIFVTYINIGAYWTYIELAALSAAVDPVWINQVLVWASFCSIVGCLFATLLSNRFGLGRPLLVTLVLMSVIVGMLANGITDTKLLVSVFTFNLLWIFIDVYQMSTVASVDATGKF
;
A
#
# COMPACT_ATOMS: atom_id res chain seq x y z
N ALA A 1 -9.20 -9.68 -7.22
CA ALA A 1 -9.56 -11.05 -7.61
C ALA A 1 -8.43 -11.79 -8.34
N ALA A 2 -7.88 -11.28 -9.45
CA ALA A 2 -6.83 -11.98 -10.22
C ALA A 2 -5.52 -12.23 -9.44
N LEU A 3 -5.11 -11.31 -8.60
CA LEU A 3 -3.90 -11.41 -7.78
C LEU A 3 -4.09 -12.36 -6.59
N GLY A 4 -5.28 -12.38 -5.99
CA GLY A 4 -5.62 -13.25 -4.87
C GLY A 4 -5.77 -14.73 -5.27
N ALA A 5 -6.05 -15.01 -6.54
CA ALA A 5 -6.19 -16.38 -7.06
C ALA A 5 -4.85 -17.10 -7.34
N ARG A 6 -3.72 -16.44 -7.08
CA ARG A 6 -2.39 -17.04 -7.25
C ARG A 6 -2.00 -17.91 -6.06
N SER A 7 -1.10 -18.86 -6.29
CA SER A 7 -0.54 -19.75 -5.25
C SER A 7 0.13 -18.99 -4.09
N ASN A 8 0.58 -17.76 -4.33
CA ASN A 8 1.12 -16.85 -3.31
C ASN A 8 0.55 -15.44 -3.51
N PRO A 9 -0.62 -15.13 -2.92
CA PRO A 9 -1.25 -13.82 -3.05
C PRO A 9 -0.38 -12.67 -2.51
N ALA A 10 0.32 -12.89 -1.39
CA ALA A 10 1.18 -11.89 -0.78
C ALA A 10 2.29 -11.44 -1.74
N PHE A 11 2.91 -12.38 -2.44
CA PHE A 11 3.93 -12.06 -3.46
C PHE A 11 3.34 -11.27 -4.63
N ALA A 12 2.14 -11.64 -5.10
CA ALA A 12 1.48 -10.94 -6.22
C ALA A 12 1.12 -9.49 -5.85
N TYR A 13 0.57 -9.26 -4.66
CA TYR A 13 0.30 -7.91 -4.14
C TYR A 13 1.58 -7.10 -3.94
N ASN A 14 2.63 -7.74 -3.43
CA ASN A 14 3.91 -7.07 -3.24
C ASN A 14 4.54 -6.63 -4.57
N MET A 15 4.45 -7.45 -5.62
CA MET A 15 4.91 -7.06 -6.96
C MET A 15 4.12 -5.88 -7.53
N MET A 16 2.82 -5.84 -7.29
CA MET A 16 1.97 -4.70 -7.68
C MET A 16 2.41 -3.43 -6.95
N LEU A 17 2.61 -3.49 -5.64
CA LEU A 17 3.03 -2.34 -4.84
C LEU A 17 4.46 -1.92 -5.13
N PHE A 18 5.34 -2.87 -5.46
CA PHE A 18 6.68 -2.56 -5.94
C PHE A 18 6.65 -1.75 -7.25
N ALA A 19 5.83 -2.17 -8.21
CA ALA A 19 5.64 -1.43 -9.47
C ALA A 19 5.06 -0.04 -9.20
N PHE A 20 4.10 0.08 -8.29
CA PHE A 20 3.53 1.36 -7.86
C PHE A 20 4.58 2.27 -7.22
N ALA A 21 5.34 1.78 -6.23
CA ALA A 21 6.38 2.54 -5.56
C ALA A 21 7.48 3.01 -6.53
N PHE A 22 7.87 2.15 -7.48
CA PHE A 22 8.84 2.50 -8.50
C PHE A 22 8.30 3.58 -9.45
N SER A 23 7.04 3.46 -9.90
CA SER A 23 6.42 4.48 -10.76
C SER A 23 6.29 5.82 -10.04
N GLN A 24 5.92 5.82 -8.77
CA GLN A 24 5.84 7.04 -7.95
C GLN A 24 7.20 7.73 -7.80
N ALA A 25 8.26 6.96 -7.53
CA ALA A 25 9.60 7.50 -7.41
C ALA A 25 10.08 8.13 -8.74
N LEU A 26 9.77 7.49 -9.86
CA LEU A 26 10.11 7.97 -11.19
C LEU A 26 9.30 9.21 -11.56
N GLU A 27 8.02 9.23 -11.22
CA GLU A 27 7.12 10.37 -11.42
C GLU A 27 7.62 11.62 -10.68
N MET A 28 7.98 11.50 -9.42
CA MET A 28 8.52 12.60 -8.62
C MET A 28 9.84 13.17 -9.17
N GLN A 29 10.62 12.37 -9.90
CA GLN A 29 11.84 12.82 -10.56
C GLN A 29 11.58 13.51 -11.90
N VAL A 30 10.62 13.02 -12.67
CA VAL A 30 10.39 13.42 -14.06
C VAL A 30 9.40 14.60 -14.17
N LEU A 31 8.30 14.59 -13.39
CA LEU A 31 7.27 15.62 -13.50
C LEU A 31 7.76 17.04 -13.25
N PRO A 32 8.65 17.31 -12.27
CA PRO A 32 9.17 18.67 -12.07
C PRO A 32 9.99 19.22 -13.24
N LEU A 33 10.47 18.36 -14.14
CA LEU A 33 11.21 18.74 -15.34
C LEU A 33 10.31 19.14 -16.50
N LEU A 34 9.00 18.86 -16.40
CA LEU A 34 8.03 19.09 -17.46
C LEU A 34 7.26 20.40 -17.22
N SER A 35 6.84 21.02 -18.31
CA SER A 35 5.86 22.10 -18.24
C SER A 35 4.48 21.56 -17.84
N MET A 36 3.56 22.40 -17.36
CA MET A 36 2.19 22.00 -17.01
C MET A 36 1.50 21.23 -18.13
N ASN A 37 1.64 21.69 -19.39
CA ASN A 37 1.10 20.97 -20.53
C ASN A 37 1.78 19.60 -20.74
N GLY A 38 3.09 19.51 -20.49
CA GLY A 38 3.84 18.25 -20.54
C GLY A 38 3.34 17.25 -19.49
N ILE A 39 3.02 17.71 -18.29
CA ILE A 39 2.46 16.87 -17.22
C ILE A 39 1.11 16.27 -17.66
N TYR A 40 0.19 17.10 -18.18
CA TYR A 40 -1.11 16.62 -18.66
C TYR A 40 -0.97 15.63 -19.81
N LEU A 41 -0.07 15.90 -20.77
CA LEU A 41 0.20 14.97 -21.88
C LEU A 41 0.77 13.64 -21.39
N THR A 42 1.62 13.66 -20.39
CA THR A 42 2.17 12.43 -19.77
C THR A 42 1.06 11.61 -19.15
N PHE A 43 0.16 12.20 -18.38
CA PHE A 43 -0.99 11.47 -17.80
C PHE A 43 -1.91 10.88 -18.87
N ILE A 44 -2.24 11.68 -19.91
CA ILE A 44 -3.05 11.19 -21.04
C ILE A 44 -2.33 10.01 -21.72
N GLY A 45 -1.03 10.12 -21.96
CA GLY A 45 -0.23 9.06 -22.56
C GLY A 45 -0.25 7.77 -21.73
N CYS A 46 -0.09 7.87 -20.41
CA CYS A 46 -0.17 6.73 -19.49
C CYS A 46 -1.57 6.07 -19.53
N PHE A 47 -2.64 6.84 -19.57
CA PHE A 47 -3.99 6.29 -19.71
C PHE A 47 -4.20 5.58 -21.05
N LEU A 48 -3.72 6.14 -22.15
CA LEU A 48 -3.82 5.50 -23.48
C LEU A 48 -3.03 4.18 -23.52
N VAL A 49 -1.83 4.15 -22.96
CA VAL A 49 -1.03 2.92 -22.83
C VAL A 49 -1.79 1.89 -22.00
N THR A 50 -2.37 2.29 -20.87
CA THR A 50 -3.15 1.37 -20.01
C THR A 50 -4.37 0.82 -20.76
N LEU A 51 -5.07 1.64 -21.54
CA LEU A 51 -6.19 1.21 -22.41
C LEU A 51 -5.72 0.16 -23.43
N GLY A 52 -4.53 0.32 -24.02
CA GLY A 52 -3.94 -0.66 -24.93
C GLY A 52 -3.72 -2.04 -24.28
N PHE A 53 -3.42 -2.09 -22.97
CA PHE A 53 -3.23 -3.33 -22.23
C PHE A 53 -4.54 -3.98 -21.74
N LEU A 54 -5.70 -3.31 -21.86
CA LEU A 54 -6.98 -3.88 -21.41
C LEU A 54 -7.31 -5.22 -22.05
N ASN A 55 -6.94 -5.42 -23.30
CA ASN A 55 -7.18 -6.68 -24.01
C ASN A 55 -6.39 -7.87 -23.46
N TRP A 56 -5.34 -7.62 -22.66
CA TRP A 56 -4.52 -8.65 -22.03
C TRP A 56 -4.97 -8.98 -20.61
N VAL A 57 -5.91 -8.20 -20.08
CA VAL A 57 -6.51 -8.49 -18.77
C VAL A 57 -7.48 -9.65 -18.96
N PRO A 58 -7.32 -10.78 -18.26
CA PRO A 58 -8.23 -11.90 -18.38
C PRO A 58 -9.64 -11.46 -17.94
N ALA A 59 -10.62 -11.70 -18.81
CA ALA A 59 -12.03 -11.30 -18.60
C ALA A 59 -12.66 -11.98 -17.38
N TYR A 60 -12.12 -13.13 -16.97
CA TYR A 60 -12.55 -13.86 -15.77
C TYR A 60 -11.31 -14.38 -15.04
N ALA A 61 -11.17 -14.03 -13.78
CA ALA A 61 -10.38 -14.84 -12.88
C ALA A 61 -11.14 -16.15 -12.72
N ASN A 62 -10.65 -17.24 -13.33
CA ASN A 62 -11.13 -18.57 -12.95
C ASN A 62 -10.94 -18.63 -11.42
N PRO A 63 -12.01 -18.85 -10.63
CA PRO A 63 -11.83 -19.13 -9.22
C PRO A 63 -10.81 -20.28 -9.16
N ALA A 64 -9.75 -20.12 -8.37
CA ALA A 64 -8.84 -21.22 -8.11
C ALA A 64 -9.74 -22.43 -7.82
N PRO A 65 -9.47 -23.60 -8.43
CA PRO A 65 -10.27 -24.78 -8.14
C PRO A 65 -10.27 -24.88 -6.63
N SER A 66 -11.43 -24.63 -6.04
CA SER A 66 -11.64 -24.92 -4.61
C SER A 66 -11.16 -26.33 -4.50
N GLU A 67 -10.07 -26.59 -3.78
CA GLU A 67 -9.71 -27.94 -3.41
C GLU A 67 -11.03 -28.52 -2.95
N THR A 68 -11.53 -29.46 -3.71
CA THR A 68 -12.79 -30.12 -3.45
C THR A 68 -12.70 -30.61 -2.02
N LEU A 69 -13.27 -29.82 -1.11
CA LEU A 69 -13.48 -30.23 0.27
C LEU A 69 -14.22 -31.55 0.13
N GLN A 70 -13.52 -32.63 0.46
CA GLN A 70 -14.06 -33.98 0.43
C GLN A 70 -15.42 -33.94 1.12
N PRO A 71 -16.44 -34.57 0.54
CA PRO A 71 -17.82 -34.52 1.06
C PRO A 71 -18.04 -35.27 2.38
N ASN A 72 -17.00 -35.57 3.14
CA ASN A 72 -17.02 -36.34 4.37
C ASN A 72 -16.47 -35.59 5.59
N GLY A 73 -16.73 -34.32 5.71
CA GLY A 73 -16.53 -33.59 6.97
C GLY A 73 -17.85 -32.96 7.38
N THR A 74 -18.35 -33.27 8.56
CA THR A 74 -19.38 -32.51 9.26
C THR A 74 -19.14 -31.03 9.05
N GLN A 75 -20.04 -30.37 8.30
CA GLN A 75 -20.00 -28.92 8.14
C GLN A 75 -20.25 -28.32 9.53
N ASP A 76 -19.18 -27.99 10.23
CA ASP A 76 -19.30 -27.11 11.39
C ASP A 76 -20.01 -25.84 10.93
N PRO A 77 -21.08 -25.40 11.60
CA PRO A 77 -21.82 -24.20 11.21
C PRO A 77 -20.82 -23.05 11.12
N ILE A 78 -20.71 -22.44 9.92
CA ILE A 78 -19.84 -21.30 9.64
C ILE A 78 -20.08 -20.28 10.77
N LYS A 79 -19.08 -20.10 11.63
CA LYS A 79 -19.21 -19.18 12.78
C LYS A 79 -19.60 -17.82 12.20
N PRO A 80 -20.65 -17.16 12.71
CA PRO A 80 -21.16 -15.90 12.14
C PRO A 80 -20.08 -14.81 12.05
N LEU A 81 -19.04 -14.90 12.88
CA LEU A 81 -17.87 -14.03 12.85
C LEU A 81 -17.08 -14.14 11.55
N ALA A 82 -17.04 -15.30 10.88
CA ALA A 82 -16.28 -15.50 9.64
C ALA A 82 -16.85 -14.68 8.47
N VAL A 83 -18.14 -14.36 8.47
CA VAL A 83 -18.81 -13.56 7.43
C VAL A 83 -18.43 -12.09 7.52
N TYR A 84 -18.20 -11.57 8.75
CA TYR A 84 -17.87 -10.15 8.97
C TYR A 84 -16.38 -9.84 8.88
N LEU A 85 -15.53 -10.84 8.94
CA LEU A 85 -14.08 -10.65 8.98
C LEU A 85 -13.52 -9.93 7.73
N PRO A 86 -13.93 -10.27 6.48
CA PRO A 86 -13.51 -9.54 5.29
C PRO A 86 -13.95 -8.07 5.31
N TRP A 87 -15.17 -7.80 5.76
CA TRP A 87 -15.69 -6.43 5.88
C TRP A 87 -14.93 -5.60 6.92
N LEU A 88 -14.55 -6.22 8.03
CA LEU A 88 -13.70 -5.58 9.03
C LEU A 88 -12.32 -5.24 8.44
N GLY A 89 -11.75 -6.16 7.66
CA GLY A 89 -10.50 -5.94 6.95
C GLY A 89 -10.58 -4.78 5.96
N LEU A 90 -11.64 -4.74 5.14
CA LEU A 90 -11.87 -3.63 4.20
C LEU A 90 -12.05 -2.29 4.92
N THR A 91 -12.78 -2.27 6.03
CA THR A 91 -12.93 -1.06 6.84
C THR A 91 -11.59 -0.59 7.40
N ALA A 92 -10.75 -1.52 7.87
CA ALA A 92 -9.41 -1.19 8.36
C ALA A 92 -8.54 -0.60 7.23
N ILE A 93 -8.58 -1.18 6.03
CA ILE A 93 -7.89 -0.65 4.85
C ILE A 93 -8.39 0.76 4.55
N PHE A 94 -9.71 0.97 4.49
CA PHE A 94 -10.31 2.28 4.22
C PHE A 94 -9.84 3.36 5.22
N VAL A 95 -9.84 3.06 6.52
CA VAL A 95 -9.34 3.97 7.56
C VAL A 95 -7.85 4.24 7.40
N THR A 96 -7.05 3.22 7.04
CA THR A 96 -5.62 3.40 6.77
C THR A 96 -5.38 4.34 5.59
N TYR A 97 -6.12 4.18 4.50
CA TYR A 97 -5.99 5.05 3.32
C TYR A 97 -6.44 6.50 3.58
N ILE A 98 -7.43 6.73 4.45
CA ILE A 98 -7.76 8.09 4.92
C ILE A 98 -6.53 8.71 5.62
N ASN A 99 -5.87 7.95 6.49
CA ASN A 99 -4.67 8.42 7.19
C ASN A 99 -3.52 8.72 6.23
N ILE A 100 -3.27 7.82 5.27
CA ILE A 100 -2.24 7.99 4.24
C ILE A 100 -2.52 9.24 3.41
N GLY A 101 -3.75 9.38 2.92
CA GLY A 101 -4.16 10.55 2.13
C GLY A 101 -4.04 11.85 2.91
N ALA A 102 -4.49 11.87 4.17
CA ALA A 102 -4.34 13.04 5.04
C ALA A 102 -2.86 13.39 5.27
N TYR A 103 -2.01 12.40 5.56
CA TYR A 103 -0.58 12.64 5.76
C TYR A 103 0.05 13.29 4.52
N TRP A 104 -0.14 12.72 3.33
CA TRP A 104 0.42 13.24 2.09
C TRP A 104 -0.10 14.61 1.71
N THR A 105 -1.39 14.89 1.98
CA THR A 105 -1.98 16.19 1.68
C THR A 105 -1.41 17.30 2.56
N TYR A 106 -1.13 17.00 3.83
CA TYR A 106 -0.80 18.03 4.81
C TYR A 106 0.67 18.11 5.20
N ILE A 107 1.49 17.09 4.94
CA ILE A 107 2.89 17.07 5.41
C ILE A 107 3.72 18.21 4.82
N GLU A 108 3.57 18.50 3.54
CA GLU A 108 4.27 19.59 2.88
C GLU A 108 3.80 20.95 3.41
N LEU A 109 2.47 21.14 3.51
CA LEU A 109 1.90 22.38 4.06
C LEU A 109 2.32 22.61 5.51
N ALA A 110 2.35 21.56 6.31
CA ALA A 110 2.77 21.64 7.71
C ALA A 110 4.25 21.95 7.82
N ALA A 111 5.12 21.40 6.97
CA ALA A 111 6.53 21.72 6.94
C ALA A 111 6.79 23.16 6.49
N LEU A 112 6.07 23.65 5.48
CA LEU A 112 6.14 25.04 5.02
C LEU A 112 5.68 26.01 6.12
N SER A 113 4.61 25.69 6.85
CA SER A 113 4.12 26.50 7.96
C SER A 113 5.10 26.55 9.13
N ALA A 114 5.95 25.54 9.27
CA ALA A 114 7.02 25.49 10.25
C ALA A 114 8.33 26.17 9.76
N ALA A 115 8.28 26.88 8.63
CA ALA A 115 9.41 27.58 8.01
C ALA A 115 10.58 26.66 7.61
N VAL A 116 10.31 25.40 7.31
CA VAL A 116 11.30 24.48 6.71
C VAL A 116 11.56 24.90 5.26
N ASP A 117 12.82 24.83 4.82
CA ASP A 117 13.21 25.22 3.46
C ASP A 117 12.46 24.38 2.39
N PRO A 118 11.75 25.00 1.44
CA PRO A 118 11.02 24.29 0.38
C PRO A 118 11.90 23.35 -0.45
N VAL A 119 13.16 23.73 -0.70
CA VAL A 119 14.11 22.89 -1.45
C VAL A 119 14.41 21.61 -0.66
N TRP A 120 14.59 21.73 0.66
CA TRP A 120 14.82 20.62 1.54
C TRP A 120 13.58 19.69 1.62
N ILE A 121 12.37 20.26 1.74
CA ILE A 121 11.13 19.50 1.75
C ILE A 121 11.02 18.63 0.49
N ASN A 122 11.21 19.23 -0.69
CA ASN A 122 11.14 18.50 -1.96
C ASN A 122 12.19 17.38 -2.03
N GLN A 123 13.42 17.63 -1.63
CA GLN A 123 14.46 16.61 -1.60
C GLN A 123 14.10 15.44 -0.68
N VAL A 124 13.60 15.72 0.52
CA VAL A 124 13.17 14.69 1.48
C VAL A 124 12.04 13.84 0.89
N LEU A 125 11.02 14.44 0.27
CA LEU A 125 9.89 13.74 -0.34
C LEU A 125 10.34 12.83 -1.49
N VAL A 126 11.21 13.33 -2.36
CA VAL A 126 11.77 12.56 -3.49
C VAL A 126 12.58 11.38 -2.98
N TRP A 127 13.53 11.58 -2.09
CA TRP A 127 14.36 10.48 -1.59
C TRP A 127 13.57 9.47 -0.76
N ALA A 128 12.59 9.92 0.01
CA ALA A 128 11.76 9.04 0.81
C ALA A 128 10.90 8.12 -0.04
N SER A 129 10.51 8.53 -1.26
CA SER A 129 9.74 7.65 -2.16
C SER A 129 10.51 6.37 -2.53
N PHE A 130 11.85 6.40 -2.56
CA PHE A 130 12.66 5.19 -2.74
C PHE A 130 12.62 4.25 -1.53
N CYS A 131 12.33 4.75 -0.32
CA CYS A 131 12.15 3.91 0.86
C CYS A 131 10.93 2.99 0.76
N SER A 132 9.94 3.33 -0.05
CA SER A 132 8.80 2.46 -0.36
C SER A 132 9.25 1.13 -0.99
N ILE A 133 10.27 1.17 -1.84
CA ILE A 133 10.86 -0.02 -2.47
C ILE A 133 11.50 -0.91 -1.40
N VAL A 134 12.21 -0.31 -0.46
CA VAL A 134 12.80 -1.02 0.69
C VAL A 134 11.71 -1.65 1.54
N GLY A 135 10.60 -0.92 1.78
CA GLY A 135 9.41 -1.43 2.47
C GLY A 135 8.82 -2.69 1.82
N CYS A 136 8.69 -2.70 0.49
CA CYS A 136 8.25 -3.88 -0.26
C CYS A 136 9.17 -5.09 -0.05
N LEU A 137 10.49 -4.88 -0.11
CA LEU A 137 11.47 -5.95 0.10
C LEU A 137 11.37 -6.51 1.53
N PHE A 138 11.30 -5.65 2.53
CA PHE A 138 11.12 -6.08 3.91
C PHE A 138 9.82 -6.84 4.13
N ALA A 139 8.71 -6.38 3.55
CA ALA A 139 7.42 -7.08 3.64
C ALA A 139 7.52 -8.50 3.07
N THR A 140 8.22 -8.69 1.94
CA THR A 140 8.43 -10.00 1.34
C THR A 140 9.26 -10.92 2.26
N LEU A 141 10.35 -10.40 2.82
CA LEU A 141 11.26 -11.18 3.66
C LEU A 141 10.62 -11.61 4.99
N LEU A 142 9.77 -10.74 5.57
CA LEU A 142 9.14 -11.00 6.86
C LEU A 142 7.85 -11.81 6.74
N SER A 143 7.17 -11.78 5.60
CA SER A 143 5.86 -12.43 5.37
C SER A 143 5.85 -13.90 5.77
N ASN A 144 6.93 -14.63 5.52
CA ASN A 144 7.01 -16.07 5.78
C ASN A 144 7.44 -16.44 7.21
N ARG A 145 7.90 -15.47 8.03
CA ARG A 145 8.51 -15.79 9.34
C ARG A 145 7.61 -15.55 10.55
N PHE A 146 6.79 -14.50 10.52
CA PHE A 146 6.08 -14.02 11.72
C PHE A 146 4.55 -14.06 11.62
N GLY A 147 4.01 -14.60 10.51
CA GLY A 147 2.58 -14.54 10.23
C GLY A 147 2.13 -13.12 9.84
N LEU A 148 0.82 -12.92 9.63
CA LEU A 148 0.29 -11.65 9.13
C LEU A 148 -0.02 -10.63 10.25
N GLY A 149 -0.58 -11.08 11.36
CA GLY A 149 -1.14 -10.15 12.37
C GLY A 149 -0.10 -9.42 13.21
N ARG A 150 0.98 -10.10 13.64
CA ARG A 150 2.00 -9.49 14.52
C ARG A 150 2.78 -8.37 13.84
N PRO A 151 3.34 -8.56 12.64
CA PRO A 151 4.02 -7.48 11.93
C PRO A 151 3.09 -6.31 11.62
N LEU A 152 1.84 -6.57 11.24
CA LEU A 152 0.85 -5.53 10.97
C LEU A 152 0.59 -4.66 12.21
N LEU A 153 0.41 -5.27 13.38
CA LEU A 153 0.18 -4.54 14.62
C LEU A 153 1.39 -3.67 14.99
N VAL A 154 2.59 -4.22 14.91
CA VAL A 154 3.83 -3.49 15.21
C VAL A 154 4.00 -2.30 14.27
N THR A 155 3.77 -2.47 12.98
CA THR A 155 3.90 -1.38 12.00
C THR A 155 2.85 -0.30 12.17
N LEU A 156 1.60 -0.64 12.53
CA LEU A 156 0.56 0.34 12.83
C LEU A 156 0.88 1.17 14.07
N VAL A 157 1.39 0.54 15.13
CA VAL A 157 1.84 1.24 16.34
C VAL A 157 3.01 2.17 16.00
N LEU A 158 4.00 1.68 15.26
CA LEU A 158 5.15 2.49 14.86
C LEU A 158 4.74 3.67 13.98
N MET A 159 3.81 3.47 13.04
CA MET A 159 3.23 4.53 12.22
C MET A 159 2.58 5.61 13.09
N SER A 160 1.79 5.21 14.09
CA SER A 160 1.14 6.15 15.01
C SER A 160 2.15 6.96 15.82
N VAL A 161 3.24 6.35 16.27
CA VAL A 161 4.33 7.04 16.99
C VAL A 161 5.03 8.05 16.08
N ILE A 162 5.35 7.66 14.85
CA ILE A 162 6.04 8.55 13.89
C ILE A 162 5.18 9.76 13.53
N VAL A 163 3.90 9.57 13.26
CA VAL A 163 2.98 10.68 12.99
C VAL A 163 2.79 11.55 14.24
N GLY A 164 2.65 10.91 15.41
CA GLY A 164 2.51 11.62 16.70
C GLY A 164 3.73 12.47 17.05
N MET A 165 4.94 12.10 16.61
CA MET A 165 6.15 12.88 16.83
C MET A 165 6.09 14.28 16.20
N LEU A 166 5.27 14.45 15.15
CA LEU A 166 5.09 15.74 14.47
C LEU A 166 4.21 16.72 15.25
N ALA A 167 3.38 16.24 16.20
CA ALA A 167 2.48 17.06 16.99
C ALA A 167 3.19 18.15 17.81
N ASN A 168 4.46 17.90 18.18
CA ASN A 168 5.28 18.84 18.95
C ASN A 168 6.12 19.80 18.05
N GLY A 169 5.63 20.10 16.87
CA GLY A 169 6.29 20.95 15.88
C GLY A 169 7.21 20.17 14.95
N ILE A 170 7.33 20.67 13.73
CA ILE A 170 8.11 20.07 12.64
C ILE A 170 9.48 20.74 12.60
N THR A 171 10.52 19.94 12.55
CA THR A 171 11.91 20.37 12.28
C THR A 171 12.43 19.55 11.10
N ASP A 172 13.54 20.00 10.48
CA ASP A 172 14.17 19.32 9.35
C ASP A 172 14.41 17.83 9.63
N THR A 173 14.94 17.51 10.81
CA THR A 173 15.22 16.14 11.22
C THR A 173 13.93 15.33 11.45
N LYS A 174 12.91 15.93 12.08
CA LYS A 174 11.63 15.25 12.29
C LYS A 174 10.90 14.99 10.97
N LEU A 175 10.94 15.96 10.05
CA LEU A 175 10.40 15.81 8.71
C LEU A 175 11.06 14.63 8.00
N LEU A 176 12.40 14.62 7.95
CA LEU A 176 13.17 13.56 7.32
C LEU A 176 12.81 12.18 7.91
N VAL A 177 12.92 12.02 9.23
CA VAL A 177 12.61 10.74 9.91
C VAL A 177 11.17 10.31 9.67
N SER A 178 10.22 11.24 9.78
CA SER A 178 8.81 10.95 9.58
C SER A 178 8.52 10.49 8.15
N VAL A 179 8.95 11.24 7.16
CA VAL A 179 8.62 10.95 5.75
C VAL A 179 9.28 9.66 5.27
N PHE A 180 10.54 9.42 5.64
CA PHE A 180 11.24 8.18 5.29
C PHE A 180 10.61 6.95 5.94
N THR A 181 10.35 7.02 7.25
CA THR A 181 9.74 5.91 7.97
C THR A 181 8.30 5.68 7.53
N PHE A 182 7.54 6.75 7.29
CA PHE A 182 6.18 6.65 6.77
C PHE A 182 6.14 5.92 5.43
N ASN A 183 7.02 6.30 4.48
CA ASN A 183 7.10 5.65 3.18
C ASN A 183 7.43 4.16 3.27
N LEU A 184 8.32 3.78 4.16
CA LEU A 184 8.65 2.38 4.38
C LEU A 184 7.47 1.61 4.97
N LEU A 185 6.80 2.20 5.98
CA LEU A 185 5.76 1.50 6.75
C LEU A 185 4.43 1.38 6.00
N TRP A 186 4.00 2.42 5.26
CA TRP A 186 2.69 2.36 4.62
C TRP A 186 2.61 1.27 3.55
N ILE A 187 3.67 1.10 2.75
CA ILE A 187 3.77 -0.01 1.78
C ILE A 187 3.77 -1.36 2.50
N PHE A 188 4.50 -1.44 3.62
CA PHE A 188 4.52 -2.65 4.44
C PHE A 188 3.11 -2.99 4.97
N ILE A 189 2.39 -2.00 5.50
CA ILE A 189 1.02 -2.15 5.99
C ILE A 189 0.10 -2.64 4.88
N ASP A 190 0.18 -2.05 3.69
CA ASP A 190 -0.64 -2.42 2.54
C ASP A 190 -0.47 -3.89 2.15
N VAL A 191 0.77 -4.37 2.04
CA VAL A 191 1.05 -5.78 1.73
C VAL A 191 0.37 -6.69 2.74
N TYR A 192 0.49 -6.38 4.03
CA TYR A 192 -0.07 -7.21 5.10
C TYR A 192 -1.59 -7.12 5.18
N GLN A 193 -2.18 -5.95 5.01
CA GLN A 193 -3.63 -5.77 5.01
C GLN A 193 -4.28 -6.51 3.84
N MET A 194 -3.76 -6.33 2.62
CA MET A 194 -4.27 -7.00 1.42
C MET A 194 -4.14 -8.52 1.53
N SER A 195 -2.98 -8.99 2.04
CA SER A 195 -2.75 -10.42 2.26
C SER A 195 -3.69 -11.00 3.33
N THR A 196 -4.00 -10.24 4.37
CA THR A 196 -4.93 -10.64 5.42
C THR A 196 -6.35 -10.77 4.88
N VAL A 197 -6.84 -9.78 4.13
CA VAL A 197 -8.17 -9.85 3.50
C VAL A 197 -8.24 -11.03 2.55
N ALA A 198 -7.25 -11.22 1.68
CA ALA A 198 -7.21 -12.35 0.75
C ALA A 198 -7.18 -13.72 1.45
N SER A 199 -6.56 -13.82 2.64
CA SER A 199 -6.51 -15.08 3.41
C SER A 199 -7.81 -15.41 4.12
N VAL A 200 -8.67 -14.41 4.37
CA VAL A 200 -9.94 -14.58 5.10
C VAL A 200 -11.14 -14.64 4.16
N ASP A 201 -10.97 -14.20 2.90
CA ASP A 201 -12.01 -14.25 1.90
C ASP A 201 -12.19 -15.68 1.35
N ALA A 202 -12.99 -16.46 2.06
CA ALA A 202 -13.39 -17.81 1.60
C ALA A 202 -14.27 -17.79 0.34
N THR A 203 -14.81 -16.63 -0.06
CA THR A 203 -15.77 -16.50 -1.17
C THR A 203 -15.10 -16.05 -2.47
N GLY A 204 -13.89 -15.51 -2.42
CA GLY A 204 -13.19 -14.93 -3.57
C GLY A 204 -13.89 -13.70 -4.17
N LYS A 205 -14.77 -13.04 -3.38
CA LYS A 205 -15.55 -11.88 -3.84
C LYS A 205 -14.86 -10.54 -3.53
N PHE A 206 -13.86 -10.51 -2.65
CA PHE A 206 -13.14 -9.32 -2.22
C PHE A 206 -11.72 -9.25 -2.78
#